data_1254fca34085990a8a65ca51e276806f
#
_entry.id   1254fca34085990a8a65ca51e276806f
#
_cell.length_a   1.000
_cell.length_b   1.000
_cell.length_c   1.000
_cell.angle_alpha   90.00
_cell.angle_beta   90.00
_cell.angle_gamma   90.00
#
_symmetry.space_group_name_H-M   'P 1'
#
loop_
_entity.id
_entity.type
_entity.pdbx_description
1 polymer ?
#
loop_
_entity_poly.entity_id
_entity_poly.type
_entity_poly.pdbx_seq_one_letter_code
_entity_poly.pdbx_strand_id
1 'polypeptide(L)'
;EIIQVLLGGEGYLVETAGNGVKALEMLENREYDLIILDIMMPGMDGYQTCRKMREESNAPILFLSARTKDSDKTLGFSSGGDDYLAKPFSYNELISRAKALIRRYQVYKGKAEKVETPKNFSCKNLVVAEETKSVYSDGQLLELTDTEYAILLLLLKNRRQVFSTERLYEAVWKENFYYGAENTVMVHIRNLRRKVERDSKNPMIIKTSWGKGYYCD
;
A
#
# COMPACT_ATOMS: atom_id res chain seq x y z
N GLU A 1 -7.54 -19.48 -12.69
CA GLU A 1 -6.87 -20.77 -13.04
C GLU A 1 -5.43 -20.52 -13.52
N ILE A 2 -5.16 -19.75 -14.59
CA ILE A 2 -3.78 -19.53 -15.09
C ILE A 2 -2.86 -18.98 -14.01
N ILE A 3 -3.25 -17.92 -13.31
CA ILE A 3 -2.45 -17.30 -12.24
C ILE A 3 -2.16 -18.31 -11.10
N GLN A 4 -3.13 -19.14 -10.76
CA GLN A 4 -2.98 -20.18 -9.75
C GLN A 4 -1.90 -21.19 -10.15
N VAL A 5 -1.89 -21.64 -11.41
CA VAL A 5 -0.88 -22.55 -11.94
C VAL A 5 0.51 -21.89 -11.95
N LEU A 6 0.61 -20.64 -12.41
CA LEU A 6 1.86 -19.90 -12.51
C LEU A 6 2.51 -19.67 -11.13
N LEU A 7 1.74 -19.20 -10.16
CA LEU A 7 2.23 -18.95 -8.80
C LEU A 7 2.46 -20.25 -8.02
N GLY A 8 1.60 -21.25 -8.22
CA GLY A 8 1.80 -22.60 -7.66
C GLY A 8 3.10 -23.24 -8.14
N GLY A 9 3.47 -23.06 -9.41
CA GLY A 9 4.74 -23.49 -9.98
C GLY A 9 5.97 -22.80 -9.33
N GLU A 10 5.80 -21.62 -8.78
CA GLU A 10 6.82 -20.90 -8.01
C GLU A 10 6.84 -21.25 -6.50
N GLY A 11 6.03 -22.23 -6.09
CA GLY A 11 5.96 -22.72 -4.71
C GLY A 11 5.03 -21.93 -3.77
N TYR A 12 4.19 -21.05 -4.29
CA TYR A 12 3.20 -20.32 -3.49
C TYR A 12 1.93 -21.16 -3.28
N LEU A 13 1.36 -21.07 -2.07
CA LEU A 13 0.04 -21.59 -1.80
C LEU A 13 -0.98 -20.57 -2.32
N VAL A 14 -1.84 -20.97 -3.28
CA VAL A 14 -2.77 -20.07 -3.95
C VAL A 14 -4.19 -20.50 -3.72
N GLU A 15 -4.98 -19.63 -3.12
CA GLU A 15 -6.43 -19.78 -2.98
C GLU A 15 -7.15 -18.85 -3.95
N THR A 16 -8.35 -19.19 -4.36
CA THR A 16 -9.12 -18.41 -5.33
C THR A 16 -10.53 -18.12 -4.83
N ALA A 17 -10.97 -16.89 -5.04
CA ALA A 17 -12.35 -16.45 -4.77
C ALA A 17 -13.05 -16.12 -6.09
N GLY A 18 -14.29 -16.56 -6.25
CA GLY A 18 -15.07 -16.35 -7.47
C GLY A 18 -15.65 -14.93 -7.62
N ASN A 19 -15.67 -14.13 -6.55
CA ASN A 19 -16.15 -12.75 -6.52
C ASN A 19 -15.63 -12.00 -5.28
N GLY A 20 -15.89 -10.70 -5.22
CA GLY A 20 -15.42 -9.83 -4.14
C GLY A 20 -15.97 -10.19 -2.76
N VAL A 21 -17.23 -10.61 -2.66
CA VAL A 21 -17.86 -11.00 -1.37
C VAL A 21 -17.14 -12.22 -0.80
N LYS A 22 -16.94 -13.25 -1.62
CA LYS A 22 -16.23 -14.46 -1.19
C LYS A 22 -14.75 -14.18 -0.83
N ALA A 23 -14.13 -13.24 -1.51
CA ALA A 23 -12.78 -12.82 -1.18
C ALA A 23 -12.69 -12.13 0.20
N LEU A 24 -13.68 -11.32 0.57
CA LEU A 24 -13.79 -10.71 1.90
C LEU A 24 -14.00 -11.77 2.99
N GLU A 25 -14.92 -12.72 2.80
CA GLU A 25 -15.16 -13.83 3.74
C GLU A 25 -13.87 -14.66 3.98
N MET A 26 -13.05 -14.84 2.95
CA MET A 26 -11.77 -15.55 3.10
C MET A 26 -10.76 -14.76 3.93
N LEU A 27 -10.74 -13.42 3.81
CA LEU A 27 -9.87 -12.55 4.60
C LEU A 27 -10.21 -12.53 6.10
N GLU A 28 -11.48 -12.66 6.47
CA GLU A 28 -11.88 -12.76 7.88
C GLU A 28 -11.26 -13.97 8.58
N ASN A 29 -10.97 -15.04 7.84
CA ASN A 29 -10.51 -16.31 8.40
C ASN A 29 -9.01 -16.56 8.24
N ARG A 30 -8.31 -15.80 7.39
CA ARG A 30 -6.90 -16.04 7.08
C ARG A 30 -6.18 -14.76 6.69
N GLU A 31 -4.89 -14.72 7.00
CA GLU A 31 -3.96 -13.73 6.48
C GLU A 31 -3.34 -14.18 5.16
N TYR A 32 -3.12 -13.24 4.27
CA TYR A 32 -2.48 -13.47 2.97
C TYR A 32 -1.25 -12.58 2.81
N ASP A 33 -0.21 -13.09 2.15
CA ASP A 33 1.01 -12.34 1.85
C ASP A 33 0.88 -11.48 0.59
N LEU A 34 -0.11 -11.77 -0.25
CA LEU A 34 -0.46 -11.02 -1.46
C LEU A 34 -1.90 -11.32 -1.87
N ILE A 35 -2.62 -10.29 -2.27
CA ILE A 35 -3.92 -10.40 -2.90
C ILE A 35 -3.81 -9.95 -4.35
N ILE A 36 -4.24 -10.80 -5.29
CA ILE A 36 -4.33 -10.45 -6.71
C ILE A 36 -5.80 -10.27 -7.06
N LEU A 37 -6.17 -9.06 -7.45
CA LEU A 37 -7.57 -8.64 -7.56
C LEU A 37 -7.90 -8.18 -8.97
N ASP A 38 -8.80 -8.89 -9.63
CA ASP A 38 -9.34 -8.42 -10.92
C ASP A 38 -10.27 -7.23 -10.69
N ILE A 39 -10.14 -6.22 -11.53
CA ILE A 39 -11.04 -5.05 -11.46
C ILE A 39 -12.42 -5.41 -11.99
N MET A 40 -12.47 -6.18 -13.07
CA MET A 40 -13.72 -6.53 -13.75
C MET A 40 -14.32 -7.81 -13.15
N MET A 41 -15.03 -7.67 -12.05
CA MET A 41 -15.74 -8.77 -11.41
C MET A 41 -17.25 -8.51 -11.41
N PRO A 42 -18.09 -9.56 -11.49
CA PRO A 42 -19.54 -9.41 -11.40
C PRO A 42 -19.95 -9.04 -9.97
N GLY A 43 -20.95 -8.16 -9.85
CA GLY A 43 -21.47 -7.68 -8.58
C GLY A 43 -20.58 -6.58 -7.99
N MET A 44 -19.79 -6.89 -6.97
CA MET A 44 -18.84 -5.96 -6.38
C MET A 44 -17.55 -5.93 -7.23
N ASP A 45 -17.21 -4.76 -7.79
CA ASP A 45 -15.99 -4.61 -8.58
C ASP A 45 -14.71 -4.67 -7.72
N GLY A 46 -13.54 -4.78 -8.38
CA GLY A 46 -12.27 -4.89 -7.68
C GLY A 46 -11.94 -3.66 -6.83
N TYR A 47 -12.37 -2.47 -7.23
CA TYR A 47 -12.10 -1.25 -6.46
C TYR A 47 -12.93 -1.18 -5.17
N GLN A 48 -14.20 -1.56 -5.25
CA GLN A 48 -15.07 -1.64 -4.09
C GLN A 48 -14.59 -2.72 -3.12
N THR A 49 -14.17 -3.87 -3.67
CA THR A 49 -13.60 -4.99 -2.91
C THR A 49 -12.33 -4.54 -2.18
N CYS A 50 -11.40 -3.89 -2.88
CA CYS A 50 -10.15 -3.39 -2.30
C CYS A 50 -10.40 -2.42 -1.13
N ARG A 51 -11.34 -1.48 -1.27
CA ARG A 51 -11.66 -0.54 -0.20
C ARG A 51 -12.12 -1.23 1.08
N LYS A 52 -12.96 -2.27 0.95
CA LYS A 52 -13.42 -3.07 2.09
C LYS A 52 -12.29 -3.91 2.67
N MET A 53 -11.45 -4.54 1.82
CA MET A 53 -10.28 -5.29 2.26
C MET A 53 -9.33 -4.42 3.10
N ARG A 54 -9.19 -3.13 2.76
CA ARG A 54 -8.35 -2.19 3.50
C ARG A 54 -8.89 -1.78 4.87
N GLU A 55 -10.13 -2.10 5.18
CA GLU A 55 -10.69 -1.93 6.52
C GLU A 55 -10.18 -3.02 7.49
N GLU A 56 -9.77 -4.19 6.94
CA GLU A 56 -9.41 -5.37 7.73
C GLU A 56 -7.99 -5.91 7.46
N SER A 57 -7.37 -5.55 6.33
CA SER A 57 -6.07 -6.12 5.93
C SER A 57 -5.13 -5.11 5.32
N ASN A 58 -3.84 -5.24 5.70
CA ASN A 58 -2.71 -4.52 5.10
C ASN A 58 -1.92 -5.38 4.09
N ALA A 59 -2.41 -6.56 3.75
CA ALA A 59 -1.78 -7.41 2.72
C ALA A 59 -1.67 -6.63 1.40
N PRO A 60 -0.55 -6.72 0.68
CA PRO A 60 -0.38 -6.02 -0.58
C PRO A 60 -1.41 -6.49 -1.60
N ILE A 61 -1.97 -5.53 -2.36
CA ILE A 61 -2.98 -5.79 -3.39
C ILE A 61 -2.41 -5.41 -4.75
N LEU A 62 -2.30 -6.41 -5.63
CA LEU A 62 -1.96 -6.26 -7.04
C LEU A 62 -3.24 -6.30 -7.88
N PHE A 63 -3.60 -5.19 -8.50
CA PHE A 63 -4.73 -5.15 -9.41
C PHE A 63 -4.41 -5.77 -10.77
N LEU A 64 -5.37 -6.51 -11.33
CA LEU A 64 -5.35 -6.94 -12.71
C LEU A 64 -6.37 -6.13 -13.51
N SER A 65 -5.98 -5.55 -14.63
CA SER A 65 -6.87 -4.77 -15.48
C SER A 65 -6.80 -5.16 -16.94
N ALA A 66 -7.95 -5.21 -17.58
CA ALA A 66 -8.05 -5.32 -19.04
C ALA A 66 -7.90 -3.96 -19.75
N ARG A 67 -7.81 -2.85 -19.00
CA ARG A 67 -7.85 -1.50 -19.55
C ARG A 67 -6.48 -0.82 -19.44
N THR A 68 -6.03 -0.24 -20.55
CA THR A 68 -4.75 0.46 -20.68
C THR A 68 -4.89 1.99 -20.55
N LYS A 69 -6.10 2.51 -20.30
CA LYS A 69 -6.32 3.96 -20.21
C LYS A 69 -5.90 4.47 -18.84
N ASP A 70 -5.20 5.60 -18.82
CA ASP A 70 -4.67 6.23 -17.60
C ASP A 70 -5.74 6.60 -16.56
N SER A 71 -6.99 6.85 -17.00
CA SER A 71 -8.13 7.07 -16.11
C SER A 71 -8.45 5.89 -15.18
N ASP A 72 -8.19 4.66 -15.61
CA ASP A 72 -8.52 3.46 -14.85
C ASP A 72 -7.42 3.12 -13.83
N LYS A 73 -6.16 3.44 -14.14
CA LYS A 73 -5.06 3.36 -13.18
C LYS A 73 -5.29 4.32 -12.00
N THR A 74 -5.79 5.51 -12.29
CA THR A 74 -6.13 6.53 -11.29
C THR A 74 -7.19 6.04 -10.31
N LEU A 75 -8.22 5.32 -10.78
CA LEU A 75 -9.24 4.71 -9.92
C LEU A 75 -8.69 3.54 -9.09
N GLY A 76 -7.75 2.75 -9.61
CA GLY A 76 -7.15 1.61 -8.91
C GLY A 76 -6.32 2.03 -7.72
N PHE A 77 -5.45 2.97 -7.92
CA PHE A 77 -4.64 3.53 -6.83
C PHE A 77 -5.48 4.32 -5.82
N SER A 78 -6.57 4.95 -6.29
CA SER A 78 -7.50 5.65 -5.39
C SER A 78 -8.29 4.71 -4.46
N SER A 79 -8.28 3.41 -4.70
CA SER A 79 -8.91 2.40 -3.84
C SER A 79 -7.97 1.79 -2.79
N GLY A 80 -6.66 2.11 -2.83
CA GLY A 80 -5.68 1.58 -1.85
C GLY A 80 -4.89 0.36 -2.32
N GLY A 81 -4.86 0.06 -3.63
CA GLY A 81 -3.98 -0.97 -4.19
C GLY A 81 -2.51 -0.56 -4.21
N ASP A 82 -1.59 -1.52 -4.13
CA ASP A 82 -0.15 -1.28 -4.03
C ASP A 82 0.57 -1.34 -5.37
N ASP A 83 0.04 -2.09 -6.34
CA ASP A 83 0.58 -2.18 -7.69
C ASP A 83 -0.52 -2.57 -8.71
N TYR A 84 -0.18 -2.49 -9.99
CA TYR A 84 -1.10 -2.63 -11.10
C TYR A 84 -0.48 -3.42 -12.24
N LEU A 85 -1.21 -4.41 -12.78
CA LEU A 85 -0.78 -5.25 -13.88
C LEU A 85 -1.82 -5.26 -15.00
N ALA A 86 -1.47 -4.71 -16.16
CA ALA A 86 -2.36 -4.67 -17.31
C ALA A 86 -2.44 -6.04 -18.01
N LYS A 87 -3.64 -6.44 -18.41
CA LYS A 87 -3.86 -7.61 -19.28
C LYS A 87 -3.77 -7.18 -20.77
N PRO A 88 -3.09 -7.95 -21.63
CA PRO A 88 -2.37 -9.19 -21.33
C PRO A 88 -1.00 -8.93 -20.68
N PHE A 89 -0.62 -9.76 -19.72
CA PHE A 89 0.67 -9.67 -19.01
C PHE A 89 1.53 -10.91 -19.31
N SER A 90 2.84 -10.74 -19.22
CA SER A 90 3.78 -11.86 -19.31
C SER A 90 3.90 -12.60 -17.97
N TYR A 91 4.28 -13.88 -18.03
CA TYR A 91 4.64 -14.65 -16.85
C TYR A 91 5.69 -13.92 -15.97
N ASN A 92 6.76 -13.47 -16.61
CA ASN A 92 7.86 -12.80 -15.90
C ASN A 92 7.41 -11.52 -15.18
N GLU A 93 6.51 -10.74 -15.78
CA GLU A 93 5.99 -9.53 -15.17
C GLU A 93 5.14 -9.83 -13.95
N LEU A 94 4.19 -10.78 -14.06
CA LEU A 94 3.36 -11.20 -12.94
C LEU A 94 4.23 -11.69 -11.76
N ILE A 95 5.16 -12.61 -12.02
CA ILE A 95 6.00 -13.20 -10.97
C ILE A 95 6.93 -12.16 -10.35
N SER A 96 7.52 -11.28 -11.16
CA SER A 96 8.41 -10.22 -10.64
C SER A 96 7.68 -9.25 -9.71
N ARG A 97 6.48 -8.82 -10.07
CA ARG A 97 5.63 -7.94 -9.24
C ARG A 97 5.16 -8.66 -7.97
N ALA A 98 4.66 -9.88 -8.10
CA ALA A 98 4.23 -10.69 -6.96
C ALA A 98 5.38 -10.90 -5.95
N LYS A 99 6.54 -11.35 -6.41
CA LYS A 99 7.73 -11.52 -5.57
C LYS A 99 8.18 -10.22 -4.90
N ALA A 100 8.12 -9.11 -5.60
CA ALA A 100 8.51 -7.81 -5.06
C ALA A 100 7.55 -7.36 -3.95
N LEU A 101 6.24 -7.54 -4.12
CA LEU A 101 5.22 -7.21 -3.13
C LEU A 101 5.32 -8.12 -1.91
N ILE A 102 5.35 -9.45 -2.10
CA ILE A 102 5.47 -10.43 -1.01
C ILE A 102 6.76 -10.20 -0.22
N ARG A 103 7.90 -10.04 -0.89
CA ARG A 103 9.19 -9.80 -0.21
C ARG A 103 9.14 -8.54 0.65
N ARG A 104 8.58 -7.43 0.13
CA ARG A 104 8.38 -6.21 0.91
C ARG A 104 7.54 -6.51 2.14
N TYR A 105 6.39 -7.10 1.97
CA TYR A 105 5.47 -7.40 3.05
C TYR A 105 6.07 -8.33 4.12
N GLN A 106 6.71 -9.44 3.72
CA GLN A 106 7.35 -10.38 4.64
C GLN A 106 8.56 -9.81 5.36
N VAL A 107 9.39 -9.03 4.67
CA VAL A 107 10.52 -8.32 5.30
C VAL A 107 10.01 -7.34 6.36
N TYR A 108 8.84 -6.75 6.15
CA TYR A 108 8.22 -5.86 7.12
C TYR A 108 7.55 -6.61 8.28
N LYS A 109 6.89 -7.76 8.03
CA LYS A 109 6.35 -8.64 9.09
C LYS A 109 7.45 -9.33 9.91
N GLY A 110 8.52 -9.82 9.27
CA GLY A 110 9.56 -10.65 9.91
C GLY A 110 10.62 -9.91 10.72
N LYS A 111 10.60 -8.57 10.77
CA LYS A 111 11.55 -7.77 11.55
C LYS A 111 11.07 -7.35 12.94
N ALA A 112 9.99 -7.93 13.43
CA ALA A 112 9.52 -7.69 14.79
C ALA A 112 10.40 -8.33 15.89
N GLU A 113 11.45 -9.09 15.53
CA GLU A 113 12.37 -9.73 16.48
C GLU A 113 13.84 -9.49 16.11
N LYS A 114 14.44 -8.43 16.60
CA LYS A 114 15.81 -8.35 17.15
C LYS A 114 16.17 -6.92 17.58
N VAL A 115 16.45 -6.77 18.85
CA VAL A 115 16.83 -5.52 19.51
C VAL A 115 18.30 -5.21 19.25
N GLU A 116 18.57 -4.16 18.46
CA GLU A 116 19.77 -3.32 18.57
C GLU A 116 19.31 -1.86 18.45
N THR A 117 19.95 -0.96 19.19
CA THR A 117 19.49 0.43 19.42
C THR A 117 18.96 1.11 18.15
N PRO A 118 17.64 1.24 18.01
CA PRO A 118 17.05 1.64 16.74
C PRO A 118 17.23 3.14 16.48
N LYS A 119 17.49 3.50 15.25
CA LYS A 119 17.26 4.88 14.78
C LYS A 119 15.77 5.15 14.84
N ASN A 120 15.32 5.63 15.99
CA ASN A 120 13.92 5.98 16.21
C ASN A 120 13.67 7.41 15.72
N PHE A 121 12.71 7.57 14.84
CA PHE A 121 12.17 8.89 14.51
C PHE A 121 10.92 9.12 15.35
N SER A 122 10.95 10.11 16.23
CA SER A 122 9.77 10.49 17.00
C SER A 122 9.16 11.77 16.44
N CYS A 123 7.86 11.78 16.26
CA CYS A 123 7.10 12.96 15.87
C CYS A 123 5.80 12.99 16.66
N LYS A 124 5.68 13.95 17.59
CA LYS A 124 4.53 14.05 18.50
C LYS A 124 4.30 12.74 19.26
N ASN A 125 3.17 12.08 19.01
CA ASN A 125 2.82 10.79 19.61
C ASN A 125 3.29 9.58 18.79
N LEU A 126 3.92 9.79 17.62
CA LEU A 126 4.46 8.71 16.80
C LEU A 126 5.92 8.41 17.13
N VAL A 127 6.23 7.12 17.17
CA VAL A 127 7.58 6.57 17.20
C VAL A 127 7.72 5.61 16.04
N VAL A 128 8.65 5.87 15.14
CA VAL A 128 8.96 5.03 13.98
C VAL A 128 10.31 4.39 14.21
N ALA A 129 10.32 3.07 14.40
CA ALA A 129 11.53 2.28 14.50
C ALA A 129 11.94 1.84 13.09
N GLU A 130 13.00 2.46 12.53
CA GLU A 130 13.39 2.22 11.13
C GLU A 130 13.88 0.78 10.91
N GLU A 131 14.61 0.22 11.86
CA GLU A 131 15.19 -1.13 11.74
C GLU A 131 14.11 -2.22 11.73
N THR A 132 13.11 -2.09 12.60
CA THR A 132 11.98 -3.03 12.66
C THR A 132 10.82 -2.63 11.75
N LYS A 133 10.91 -1.43 11.14
CA LYS A 133 9.83 -0.79 10.36
C LYS A 133 8.49 -0.73 11.09
N SER A 134 8.55 -0.66 12.39
CA SER A 134 7.40 -0.59 13.26
C SER A 134 7.05 0.87 13.54
N VAL A 135 5.76 1.17 13.53
CA VAL A 135 5.23 2.49 13.85
C VAL A 135 4.33 2.37 15.07
N TYR A 136 4.60 3.19 16.08
CA TYR A 136 3.79 3.22 17.30
C TYR A 136 3.14 4.60 17.43
N SER A 137 1.88 4.62 17.85
CA SER A 137 1.16 5.82 18.25
C SER A 137 0.72 5.68 19.68
N ASP A 138 1.11 6.62 20.54
CA ASP A 138 0.84 6.56 21.98
C ASP A 138 1.21 5.19 22.61
N GLY A 139 2.28 4.55 22.11
CA GLY A 139 2.79 3.25 22.56
C GLY A 139 2.07 2.02 21.98
N GLN A 140 1.04 2.21 21.14
CA GLN A 140 0.36 1.12 20.45
C GLN A 140 0.92 0.93 19.02
N LEU A 141 1.16 -0.32 18.64
CA LEU A 141 1.62 -0.66 17.31
C LEU A 141 0.55 -0.30 16.27
N LEU A 142 0.97 0.45 15.23
CA LEU A 142 0.13 0.77 14.08
C LEU A 142 0.48 -0.12 12.90
N GLU A 143 -0.52 -0.73 12.31
CA GLU A 143 -0.36 -1.47 11.07
C GLU A 143 -0.49 -0.55 9.85
N LEU A 144 0.63 -0.32 9.19
CA LEU A 144 0.71 0.44 7.95
C LEU A 144 0.99 -0.50 6.77
N THR A 145 0.48 -0.14 5.59
CA THR A 145 0.95 -0.76 4.34
C THR A 145 2.39 -0.32 4.06
N ASP A 146 3.10 -1.06 3.20
CA ASP A 146 4.47 -0.69 2.80
C ASP A 146 4.55 0.71 2.22
N THR A 147 3.57 1.07 1.39
CA THR A 147 3.49 2.38 0.76
C THR A 147 3.24 3.48 1.79
N GLU A 148 2.31 3.26 2.73
CA GLU A 148 2.05 4.20 3.83
C GLU A 148 3.28 4.39 4.71
N TYR A 149 3.97 3.29 5.05
CA TYR A 149 5.21 3.35 5.80
C TYR A 149 6.29 4.12 5.04
N ALA A 150 6.48 3.84 3.75
CA ALA A 150 7.49 4.52 2.92
C ALA A 150 7.23 6.02 2.83
N ILE A 151 5.97 6.44 2.67
CA ILE A 151 5.57 7.84 2.67
C ILE A 151 5.89 8.48 4.03
N LEU A 152 5.46 7.86 5.12
CA LEU A 152 5.68 8.37 6.48
C LEU A 152 7.18 8.54 6.77
N LEU A 153 7.97 7.51 6.50
CA LEU A 153 9.41 7.51 6.73
C LEU A 153 10.12 8.59 5.89
N LEU A 154 9.76 8.74 4.61
CA LEU A 154 10.32 9.78 3.74
C LEU A 154 10.08 11.18 4.30
N LEU A 155 8.85 11.46 4.72
CA LEU A 155 8.49 12.76 5.28
C LEU A 155 9.15 13.00 6.64
N LEU A 156 9.24 11.99 7.51
CA LEU A 156 9.89 12.08 8.82
C LEU A 156 11.41 12.27 8.73
N LYS A 157 12.06 11.62 7.76
CA LYS A 157 13.50 11.81 7.52
C LYS A 157 13.83 13.20 7.00
N ASN A 158 12.88 13.86 6.35
CA ASN A 158 13.05 15.17 5.73
C ASN A 158 12.06 16.19 6.31
N ARG A 159 12.07 16.34 7.64
CA ARG A 159 11.17 17.26 8.33
C ARG A 159 11.26 18.67 7.79
N ARG A 160 10.11 19.36 7.75
CA ARG A 160 9.96 20.72 7.25
C ARG A 160 10.26 20.89 5.75
N GLN A 161 10.70 19.84 5.07
CA GLN A 161 10.83 19.84 3.62
C GLN A 161 9.49 19.49 2.98
N VAL A 162 9.01 20.34 2.09
CA VAL A 162 7.79 20.08 1.30
C VAL A 162 8.14 19.19 0.12
N PHE A 163 7.47 18.08 0.01
CA PHE A 163 7.52 17.18 -1.15
C PHE A 163 6.33 17.44 -2.05
N SER A 164 6.58 17.82 -3.30
CA SER A 164 5.51 17.84 -4.30
C SER A 164 4.94 16.44 -4.48
N THR A 165 3.71 16.35 -4.96
CA THR A 165 3.06 15.07 -5.24
C THR A 165 3.89 14.21 -6.19
N GLU A 166 4.46 14.84 -7.23
CA GLU A 166 5.39 14.21 -8.18
C GLU A 166 6.63 13.63 -7.50
N ARG A 167 7.38 14.45 -6.76
CA ARG A 167 8.58 13.98 -6.03
C ARG A 167 8.27 12.88 -5.03
N LEU A 168 7.12 12.96 -4.38
CA LEU A 168 6.68 11.96 -3.41
C LEU A 168 6.34 10.65 -4.11
N TYR A 169 5.65 10.72 -5.26
CA TYR A 169 5.36 9.56 -6.08
C TYR A 169 6.66 8.87 -6.54
N GLU A 170 7.55 9.59 -7.23
CA GLU A 170 8.80 9.04 -7.74
C GLU A 170 9.69 8.45 -6.64
N ALA A 171 9.75 9.11 -5.48
CA ALA A 171 10.55 8.63 -4.36
C ALA A 171 10.01 7.33 -3.75
N VAL A 172 8.70 7.13 -3.70
CA VAL A 172 8.04 5.99 -3.04
C VAL A 172 7.82 4.83 -4.00
N TRP A 173 7.29 5.10 -5.19
CA TRP A 173 6.99 4.03 -6.17
C TRP A 173 8.19 3.66 -7.04
N LYS A 174 9.21 4.52 -7.12
CA LYS A 174 10.40 4.33 -7.97
C LYS A 174 10.08 4.28 -9.47
N GLU A 175 9.02 4.94 -9.86
CA GLU A 175 8.55 5.08 -11.23
C GLU A 175 8.45 6.56 -11.61
N ASN A 176 8.50 6.86 -12.91
CA ASN A 176 8.28 8.21 -13.39
C ASN A 176 6.84 8.65 -13.11
N PHE A 177 6.69 9.91 -12.70
CA PHE A 177 5.36 10.49 -12.50
C PHE A 177 4.58 10.54 -13.82
N TYR A 178 3.29 10.20 -13.78
CA TYR A 178 2.38 10.30 -14.92
C TYR A 178 1.10 11.04 -14.54
N TYR A 179 0.38 11.51 -15.56
CA TYR A 179 -0.88 12.23 -15.34
C TYR A 179 -1.90 11.36 -14.60
N GLY A 180 -2.38 11.84 -13.47
CA GLY A 180 -3.31 11.12 -12.59
C GLY A 180 -2.64 10.41 -11.39
N ALA A 181 -1.31 10.28 -11.34
CA ALA A 181 -0.60 9.71 -10.19
C ALA A 181 -0.75 10.54 -8.91
N GLU A 182 -1.11 11.82 -9.03
CA GLU A 182 -1.44 12.68 -7.88
C GLU A 182 -2.56 12.11 -7.03
N ASN A 183 -3.57 11.49 -7.64
CA ASN A 183 -4.68 10.87 -6.91
C ASN A 183 -4.21 9.67 -6.08
N THR A 184 -3.25 8.89 -6.60
CA THR A 184 -2.61 7.79 -5.88
C THR A 184 -1.99 8.29 -4.58
N VAL A 185 -1.15 9.31 -4.68
CA VAL A 185 -0.51 9.93 -3.51
C VAL A 185 -1.55 10.45 -2.52
N MET A 186 -2.55 11.19 -3.00
CA MET A 186 -3.60 11.78 -2.16
C MET A 186 -4.36 10.72 -1.35
N VAL A 187 -4.63 9.56 -1.94
CA VAL A 187 -5.34 8.48 -1.27
C VAL A 187 -4.48 7.84 -0.19
N HIS A 188 -3.23 7.52 -0.49
CA HIS A 188 -2.32 6.97 0.52
C HIS A 188 -2.09 7.97 1.67
N ILE A 189 -1.95 9.25 1.38
CA ILE A 189 -1.88 10.30 2.42
C ILE A 189 -3.17 10.31 3.27
N ARG A 190 -4.35 10.22 2.66
CA ARG A 190 -5.61 10.19 3.39
C ARG A 190 -5.71 8.95 4.29
N ASN A 191 -5.36 7.77 3.77
CA ASN A 191 -5.40 6.52 4.52
C ASN A 191 -4.38 6.55 5.66
N LEU A 192 -3.16 7.00 5.38
CA LEU A 192 -2.11 7.16 6.37
C LEU A 192 -2.54 8.12 7.50
N ARG A 193 -3.13 9.28 7.17
CA ARG A 193 -3.66 10.22 8.17
C ARG A 193 -4.71 9.57 9.08
N ARG A 194 -5.59 8.74 8.54
CA ARG A 194 -6.58 8.01 9.35
C ARG A 194 -5.94 7.12 10.42
N LYS A 195 -4.74 6.62 10.16
CA LYS A 195 -4.01 5.72 11.07
C LYS A 195 -3.11 6.47 12.04
N VAL A 196 -2.43 7.53 11.60
CA VAL A 196 -1.40 8.20 12.40
C VAL A 196 -1.86 9.48 13.10
N GLU A 197 -2.93 10.11 12.63
CA GLU A 197 -3.45 11.36 13.20
C GLU A 197 -4.57 11.08 14.21
N ARG A 198 -4.63 11.85 15.29
CA ARG A 198 -5.78 11.82 16.21
C ARG A 198 -7.07 12.34 15.56
N ASP A 199 -6.93 13.36 14.71
CA ASP A 199 -8.00 13.89 13.86
C ASP A 199 -7.48 14.04 12.43
N SER A 200 -7.92 13.14 11.56
CA SER A 200 -7.50 13.13 10.15
C SER A 200 -7.98 14.36 9.35
N LYS A 201 -8.99 15.09 9.85
CA LYS A 201 -9.48 16.34 9.24
C LYS A 201 -8.59 17.53 9.60
N ASN A 202 -7.95 17.50 10.77
CA ASN A 202 -7.02 18.51 11.25
C ASN A 202 -5.62 17.90 11.48
N PRO A 203 -4.91 17.49 10.42
CA PRO A 203 -3.68 16.72 10.55
C PRO A 203 -2.56 17.56 11.15
N MET A 204 -1.91 17.00 12.18
CA MET A 204 -0.84 17.64 12.91
C MET A 204 0.55 17.06 12.59
N ILE A 205 0.62 15.87 12.04
CA ILE A 205 1.85 15.15 11.70
C ILE A 205 2.16 15.33 10.20
N ILE A 206 1.21 14.92 9.34
CA ILE A 206 1.37 15.04 7.88
C ILE A 206 0.56 16.23 7.40
N LYS A 207 1.24 17.34 7.21
CA LYS A 207 0.63 18.61 6.83
C LYS A 207 0.57 18.78 5.32
N THR A 208 -0.40 19.56 4.84
CA THR A 208 -0.50 19.99 3.44
C THR A 208 0.03 21.41 3.30
N SER A 209 0.97 21.60 2.39
CA SER A 209 1.32 22.92 1.86
C SER A 209 0.53 23.12 0.56
N TRP A 210 -0.52 23.94 0.62
CA TRP A 210 -1.44 24.15 -0.49
C TRP A 210 -0.72 24.54 -1.79
N GLY A 211 -1.01 23.83 -2.88
CA GLY A 211 -0.38 24.00 -4.18
C GLY A 211 1.08 23.55 -4.27
N LYS A 212 1.69 23.06 -3.16
CA LYS A 212 3.10 22.67 -3.13
C LYS A 212 3.33 21.20 -2.77
N GLY A 213 2.45 20.57 -1.97
CA GLY A 213 2.57 19.17 -1.59
C GLY A 213 2.42 18.89 -0.09
N TYR A 214 3.19 17.93 0.43
CA TYR A 214 3.07 17.42 1.79
C TYR A 214 4.39 17.49 2.55
N TYR A 215 4.32 17.61 3.87
CA TYR A 215 5.49 17.64 4.76
C TYR A 215 5.13 17.16 6.17
N CYS A 216 6.15 16.73 6.94
CA CYS A 216 6.07 16.56 8.39
C CYS A 216 6.78 17.73 9.10
N ASP A 217 6.25 18.10 10.28
CA ASP A 217 6.79 19.22 11.08
C ASP A 217 7.47 18.70 12.37
#